data_09c09478395b2a6bd81d2dece32333dc
#
_entry.id   09c09478395b2a6bd81d2dece32333dc
#
_cell.length_a   1.000
_cell.length_b   1.000
_cell.length_c   1.000
_cell.angle_alpha   90.00
_cell.angle_beta   90.00
_cell.angle_gamma   90.00
#
_symmetry.space_group_name_H-M   'P 1'
#
loop_
_entity.id
_entity.type
_entity.pdbx_description
1 polymer ?
#
loop_
_entity_poly.entity_id
_entity_poly.type
_entity_poly.pdbx_seq_one_letter_code
_entity_poly.pdbx_strand_id
1 'polypeptide(L)'
;MRGQERELFRLALLRVLEANQTRFGLGAAALAHLASMYGFARLTEEQVWREIQYLEDKGQVAGVDKAISPENRVWRITAGGRDYLAGVANG
;
A
#
# COMPACT_ATOMS: atom_id res chain seq x y z
N MET A 1 7.71 -12.21 -8.49
CA MET A 1 7.63 -10.82 -8.98
C MET A 1 9.03 -10.27 -9.19
N ARG A 2 9.29 -9.73 -10.34
CA ARG A 2 10.60 -9.13 -10.63
C ARG A 2 10.76 -7.79 -9.93
N GLY A 3 12.00 -7.33 -9.74
CA GLY A 3 12.27 -6.09 -9.02
C GLY A 3 11.52 -4.87 -9.55
N GLN A 4 11.46 -4.72 -10.86
CA GLN A 4 10.77 -3.62 -11.52
C GLN A 4 9.26 -3.69 -11.28
N GLU A 5 8.69 -4.89 -11.32
CA GLU A 5 7.27 -5.09 -11.04
C GLU A 5 6.95 -4.79 -9.57
N ARG A 6 7.88 -5.12 -8.68
CA ARG A 6 7.70 -4.84 -7.26
C ARG A 6 7.64 -3.34 -6.99
N GLU A 7 8.50 -2.56 -7.65
CA GLU A 7 8.49 -1.10 -7.53
C GLU A 7 7.17 -0.53 -8.04
N LEU A 8 6.70 -1.00 -9.18
CA LEU A 8 5.42 -0.56 -9.72
C LEU A 8 4.26 -0.94 -8.83
N PHE A 9 4.32 -2.11 -8.24
CA PHE A 9 3.30 -2.56 -7.30
C PHE A 9 3.30 -1.69 -6.04
N ARG A 10 4.47 -1.38 -5.50
CA ARG A 10 4.57 -0.48 -4.34
C ARG A 10 3.99 0.89 -4.63
N LEU A 11 4.27 1.43 -5.81
CA LEU A 11 3.66 2.69 -6.26
C LEU A 11 2.15 2.59 -6.35
N ALA A 12 1.65 1.48 -6.88
CA ALA A 12 0.20 1.26 -6.96
C ALA A 12 -0.43 1.23 -5.58
N LEU A 13 0.20 0.55 -4.61
CA LEU A 13 -0.30 0.51 -3.24
C LEU A 13 -0.37 1.92 -2.63
N LEU A 14 0.68 2.72 -2.83
CA LEU A 14 0.70 4.09 -2.33
C LEU A 14 -0.39 4.94 -2.99
N ARG A 15 -0.59 4.79 -4.30
CA ARG A 15 -1.63 5.53 -5.02
C ARG A 15 -3.03 5.14 -4.57
N VAL A 16 -3.23 3.85 -4.32
CA VAL A 16 -4.50 3.35 -3.78
C VAL A 16 -4.76 3.98 -2.41
N LEU A 17 -3.76 3.99 -1.54
CA LEU A 17 -3.90 4.57 -0.22
C LEU A 17 -4.10 6.08 -0.26
N GLU A 18 -3.44 6.76 -1.18
CA GLU A 18 -3.62 8.21 -1.35
C GLU A 18 -5.02 8.54 -1.83
N ALA A 19 -5.51 7.80 -2.83
CA ALA A 19 -6.84 8.02 -3.39
C ALA A 19 -7.96 7.67 -2.40
N ASN A 20 -7.66 6.77 -1.45
CA ASN A 20 -8.64 6.26 -0.50
C ASN A 20 -8.21 6.59 0.93
N GLN A 21 -7.90 7.86 1.19
CA GLN A 21 -7.51 8.32 2.52
C GLN A 21 -8.72 8.30 3.43
N THR A 22 -8.99 7.14 4.00
CA THR A 22 -10.08 6.98 4.93
C THR A 22 -9.57 7.06 6.35
N ARG A 23 -10.47 7.42 7.25
CA ARG A 23 -10.19 7.47 8.68
C ARG A 23 -9.73 6.12 9.23
N PHE A 24 -10.21 5.05 8.61
CA PHE A 24 -10.00 3.69 9.12
C PHE A 24 -8.88 2.93 8.41
N GLY A 25 -8.35 3.47 7.32
CA GLY A 25 -7.33 2.78 6.54
C GLY A 25 -7.88 1.68 5.65
N LEU A 26 -6.99 0.95 4.98
CA LEU A 26 -7.34 -0.16 4.10
C LEU A 26 -6.59 -1.41 4.53
N GLY A 27 -7.28 -2.53 4.56
CA GLY A 27 -6.69 -3.84 4.83
C GLY A 27 -6.11 -4.50 3.59
N ALA A 28 -5.43 -5.64 3.78
CA ALA A 28 -4.74 -6.33 2.70
C ALA A 28 -5.69 -6.76 1.57
N ALA A 29 -6.86 -7.28 1.90
CA ALA A 29 -7.83 -7.70 0.89
C ALA A 29 -8.32 -6.54 0.03
N ALA A 30 -8.62 -5.40 0.66
CA ALA A 30 -9.04 -4.20 -0.04
C ALA A 30 -7.91 -3.66 -0.92
N LEU A 31 -6.68 -3.67 -0.41
CA LEU A 31 -5.52 -3.22 -1.17
C LEU A 31 -5.29 -4.10 -2.41
N ALA A 32 -5.40 -5.42 -2.26
CA ALA A 32 -5.25 -6.33 -3.38
C ALA A 32 -6.31 -6.08 -4.45
N HIS A 33 -7.56 -5.90 -4.03
CA HIS A 33 -8.66 -5.64 -4.95
C HIS A 33 -8.45 -4.32 -5.70
N LEU A 34 -8.12 -3.25 -4.98
CA LEU A 34 -7.94 -1.92 -5.59
C LEU A 34 -6.68 -1.87 -6.48
N ALA A 35 -5.61 -2.57 -6.08
CA ALA A 35 -4.40 -2.64 -6.88
C ALA A 35 -4.64 -3.36 -8.21
N SER A 36 -5.63 -4.26 -8.27
CA SER A 36 -5.97 -4.93 -9.52
C SER A 36 -6.42 -3.94 -10.60
N MET A 37 -6.95 -2.79 -10.19
CA MET A 37 -7.35 -1.73 -11.11
C MET A 37 -6.16 -1.01 -11.75
N TYR A 38 -4.98 -1.19 -11.18
CA TYR A 38 -3.73 -0.64 -11.71
C TYR A 38 -2.95 -1.68 -12.52
N GLY A 39 -3.61 -2.77 -12.90
CA GLY A 39 -3.00 -3.78 -13.76
C GLY A 39 -2.36 -4.96 -13.02
N PHE A 40 -2.51 -5.03 -11.71
CA PHE A 40 -1.92 -6.11 -10.89
C PHE A 40 -2.97 -7.18 -10.60
N ALA A 41 -3.25 -8.00 -11.59
CA ALA A 41 -4.20 -9.11 -11.46
C ALA A 41 -3.59 -10.27 -10.66
N ARG A 42 -4.44 -11.03 -10.01
CA ARG A 42 -4.06 -12.26 -9.30
C ARG A 42 -3.11 -12.07 -8.13
N LEU A 43 -3.21 -10.91 -7.46
CA LEU A 43 -2.43 -10.67 -6.26
C LEU A 43 -3.01 -11.44 -5.08
N THR A 44 -2.12 -12.00 -4.28
CA THR A 44 -2.50 -12.63 -3.02
C THR A 44 -2.35 -11.60 -1.89
N GLU A 45 -3.08 -11.82 -0.80
CA GLU A 45 -2.92 -10.97 0.38
C GLU A 45 -1.49 -11.07 0.93
N GLU A 46 -0.85 -12.24 0.81
CA GLU A 46 0.53 -12.42 1.23
C GLU A 46 1.48 -11.50 0.46
N GLN A 47 1.29 -11.34 -0.84
CA GLN A 47 2.10 -10.43 -1.64
C GLN A 47 1.89 -8.99 -1.20
N VAL A 48 0.64 -8.60 -0.92
CA VAL A 48 0.34 -7.27 -0.39
C VAL A 48 1.03 -7.07 0.95
N TRP A 49 0.92 -8.03 1.87
CA TRP A 49 1.55 -7.96 3.18
C TRP A 49 3.05 -7.72 3.08
N ARG A 50 3.70 -8.46 2.18
CA ARG A 50 5.15 -8.35 2.00
C ARG A 50 5.56 -6.95 1.53
N GLU A 51 4.87 -6.42 0.54
CA GLU A 51 5.23 -5.11 0.01
C GLU A 51 4.78 -3.97 0.93
N ILE A 52 3.65 -4.11 1.60
CA ILE A 52 3.19 -3.09 2.54
C ILE A 52 4.13 -3.01 3.75
N GLN A 53 4.70 -4.14 4.17
CA GLN A 53 5.68 -4.18 5.25
C GLN A 53 6.93 -3.38 4.87
N TYR A 54 7.38 -3.51 3.63
CA TYR A 54 8.49 -2.72 3.11
C TYR A 54 8.18 -1.23 3.16
N LEU A 55 6.97 -0.85 2.73
CA LEU A 55 6.55 0.55 2.75
C LEU A 55 6.44 1.10 4.17
N GLU A 56 6.01 0.27 5.11
CA GLU A 56 5.96 0.65 6.51
C GLU A 56 7.36 0.89 7.07
N ASP A 57 8.30 0.02 6.72
CA ASP A 57 9.70 0.16 7.14
C ASP A 57 10.33 1.44 6.57
N LYS A 58 9.89 1.87 5.39
CA LYS A 58 10.33 3.12 4.77
C LYS A 58 9.62 4.34 5.33
N GLY A 59 8.64 4.15 6.18
CA GLY A 59 7.87 5.26 6.73
C GLY A 59 6.86 5.87 5.77
N GLN A 60 6.55 5.18 4.67
CA GLN A 60 5.63 5.67 3.65
C GLN A 60 4.19 5.31 3.92
N VAL A 61 3.96 4.28 4.71
CA VAL A 61 2.64 3.91 5.22
C VAL A 61 2.75 3.65 6.72
N ALA A 62 1.63 3.71 7.40
CA ALA A 62 1.57 3.41 8.83
C ALA A 62 0.38 2.50 9.11
N GLY A 63 0.58 1.54 9.99
CA GLY A 63 -0.49 0.71 10.49
C GLY A 63 -1.39 1.50 11.42
N VAL A 64 -2.70 1.25 11.33
CA VAL A 64 -3.66 1.87 12.23
C VAL A 64 -3.76 1.00 13.49
N ASP A 65 -3.56 1.63 14.63
CA ASP A 65 -3.32 0.97 15.92
C ASP A 65 -4.52 0.29 16.60
N LYS A 66 -5.53 -0.13 15.88
CA LYS A 66 -6.69 -0.74 16.51
C LYS A 66 -7.02 -2.13 15.99
N ALA A 67 -6.04 -2.78 15.40
CA ALA A 67 -6.25 -4.15 14.94
C ALA A 67 -6.22 -5.10 16.12
N ILE A 68 -7.31 -5.84 16.30
CA ILE A 68 -7.43 -6.84 17.34
C ILE A 68 -6.61 -8.08 17.00
N SER A 69 -6.41 -8.33 15.70
CA SER A 69 -5.60 -9.45 15.23
C SER A 69 -4.83 -9.03 13.97
N PRO A 70 -3.70 -9.70 13.67
CA PRO A 70 -2.89 -9.35 12.49
C PRO A 70 -3.66 -9.37 11.17
N GLU A 71 -4.59 -10.30 11.00
CA GLU A 71 -5.35 -10.41 9.75
C GLU A 71 -6.32 -9.25 9.54
N ASN A 72 -6.64 -8.50 10.59
CA ASN A 72 -7.51 -7.33 10.50
C ASN A 72 -6.74 -6.02 10.46
N ARG A 73 -5.42 -6.10 10.31
CA ARG A 73 -4.58 -4.92 10.28
C ARG A 73 -4.88 -4.09 9.03
N VAL A 74 -4.90 -2.76 9.22
CA VAL A 74 -5.16 -1.80 8.15
C VAL A 74 -4.06 -0.76 8.13
N TRP A 75 -3.88 -0.10 6.98
CA TRP A 75 -2.81 0.88 6.79
C TRP A 75 -3.34 2.17 6.18
N ARG A 76 -2.59 3.24 6.41
CA ARG A 76 -2.83 4.55 5.85
C ARG A 76 -1.54 5.08 5.25
N ILE A 77 -1.65 5.92 4.22
CA ILE A 77 -0.48 6.60 3.69
C ILE A 77 -0.02 7.67 4.69
N THR A 78 1.29 7.86 4.77
CA THR A 78 1.88 8.91 5.61
C THR A 78 2.26 10.13 4.76
N ALA A 79 2.65 11.21 5.42
CA ALA A 79 3.22 12.36 4.73
C ALA A 79 4.43 11.96 3.88
N GLY A 80 5.29 11.08 4.40
CA GLY A 80 6.43 10.56 3.66
C GLY A 80 6.01 9.81 2.40
N GLY A 81 4.93 9.04 2.46
CA GLY A 81 4.39 8.34 1.31
C GLY A 81 3.86 9.31 0.26
N ARG A 82 3.13 10.32 0.68
CA ARG A 82 2.61 11.35 -0.22
C ARG A 82 3.73 12.14 -0.90
N ASP A 83 4.76 12.48 -0.13
CA ASP A 83 5.93 13.20 -0.66
C ASP A 83 6.67 12.36 -1.69
N TYR A 84 6.80 11.06 -1.44
CA TYR A 84 7.41 10.14 -2.39
C TYR A 84 6.63 10.10 -3.71
N LEU A 85 5.30 9.99 -3.63
CA LEU A 85 4.45 10.00 -4.82
C LEU A 85 4.56 11.30 -5.60
N ALA A 86 4.60 12.44 -4.91
CA ALA A 86 4.75 13.74 -5.54
C ALA A 86 6.09 13.84 -6.27
N GLY A 87 7.16 13.32 -5.67
CA GLY A 87 8.47 13.28 -6.29
C GLY A 87 8.51 12.43 -7.55
N VAL A 88 7.85 11.28 -7.53
CA VAL A 88 7.76 10.40 -8.70
C VAL A 88 6.96 11.07 -9.82
N ALA A 89 5.84 11.72 -9.46
CA ALA A 89 5.00 12.40 -10.45
C ALA A 89 5.71 13.57 -11.12
N ASN A 90 6.57 14.27 -10.38
CA ASN A 90 7.29 15.45 -10.87
C ASN A 90 8.68 15.12 -11.42
N GLY A 91 9.12 13.92 -11.19
CA GLY A 91 10.42 13.46 -11.67
C GLY A 91 10.32 12.78 -12.99
#